data_a72f5493a6344cc4dd740960ae91b7b6
#
_entry.id   a72f5493a6344cc4dd740960ae91b7b6
#
_cell.length_a   1.000
_cell.length_b   1.000
_cell.length_c   1.000
_cell.angle_alpha   90.00
_cell.angle_beta   90.00
_cell.angle_gamma   90.00
#
_symmetry.space_group_name_H-M   'P 1'
#
loop_
_entity.id
_entity.type
_entity.pdbx_description
1 polymer ?
#
loop_
_entity_poly.entity_id
_entity_poly.type
_entity_poly.pdbx_seq_one_letter_code
_entity_poly.pdbx_strand_id
1 'polypeptide(L)'
;MKAEMVETENKLKRREATVVVTTAGIQLVDPTTAKETAKIGEGHLHYRVDDGPVIATTATKLSFHELSSGEHKISITLAGNDHKPLTDPITFIMTVP
;
A
#
# COMPACT_ATOMS: atom_id res chain seq x y z
N MET A 1 5.40 -7.15 -8.33
CA MET A 1 4.21 -6.60 -7.62
C MET A 1 3.36 -5.82 -8.61
N LYS A 2 2.07 -5.99 -8.54
CA LYS A 2 1.09 -5.21 -9.28
C LYS A 2 0.11 -4.60 -8.30
N ALA A 3 -0.42 -3.43 -8.62
CA ALA A 3 -1.44 -2.79 -7.81
C ALA A 3 -2.46 -2.11 -8.72
N GLU A 4 -3.71 -2.07 -8.27
CA GLU A 4 -4.77 -1.39 -8.98
C GLU A 4 -5.78 -0.79 -8.01
N MET A 5 -6.46 0.26 -8.44
CA MET A 5 -7.55 0.86 -7.68
C MET A 5 -8.88 0.24 -8.10
N VAL A 6 -9.76 0.01 -7.13
CA VAL A 6 -11.04 -0.66 -7.33
C VAL A 6 -12.18 0.36 -7.24
N GLU A 7 -13.10 0.31 -8.22
CA GLU A 7 -14.30 1.18 -8.25
C GLU A 7 -13.98 2.66 -7.99
N THR A 8 -12.87 3.14 -8.56
CA THR A 8 -12.28 4.43 -8.22
C THR A 8 -13.27 5.59 -8.27
N GLU A 9 -14.04 5.71 -9.35
CA GLU A 9 -14.96 6.83 -9.53
C GLU A 9 -16.03 6.88 -8.43
N ASN A 10 -16.68 5.74 -8.16
CA ASN A 10 -17.73 5.68 -7.15
C ASN A 10 -17.17 5.90 -5.74
N LYS A 11 -16.00 5.33 -5.45
CA LYS A 11 -15.37 5.45 -4.14
C LYS A 11 -14.89 6.87 -3.87
N LEU A 12 -14.33 7.56 -4.85
CA LEU A 12 -13.89 8.95 -4.68
C LEU A 12 -15.06 9.88 -4.38
N LYS A 13 -16.24 9.64 -4.96
CA LYS A 13 -17.45 10.41 -4.63
C LYS A 13 -17.86 10.26 -3.17
N ARG A 14 -17.49 9.15 -2.54
CA ARG A 14 -17.72 8.89 -1.11
C ARG A 14 -16.50 9.20 -0.24
N ARG A 15 -15.49 9.85 -0.82
CA ARG A 15 -14.22 10.18 -0.15
C ARG A 15 -13.48 8.94 0.33
N GLU A 16 -13.53 7.89 -0.48
CA GLU A 16 -12.86 6.62 -0.20
C GLU A 16 -11.96 6.24 -1.37
N ALA A 17 -10.94 5.44 -1.09
CA ALA A 17 -10.11 4.81 -2.10
C ALA A 17 -9.75 3.40 -1.64
N THR A 18 -9.79 2.44 -2.57
CA THR A 18 -9.42 1.05 -2.28
C THR A 18 -8.36 0.60 -3.28
N VAL A 19 -7.29 0.03 -2.75
CA VAL A 19 -6.19 -0.51 -3.53
C VAL A 19 -6.12 -2.01 -3.33
N VAL A 20 -5.92 -2.75 -4.43
CA VAL A 20 -5.67 -4.19 -4.41
C VAL A 20 -4.26 -4.43 -4.95
N VAL A 21 -3.47 -5.19 -4.21
CA VAL A 21 -2.08 -5.52 -4.57
C VAL A 21 -1.97 -7.01 -4.84
N THR A 22 -1.24 -7.37 -5.89
CA THR A 22 -0.90 -8.75 -6.22
C THR A 22 0.61 -8.91 -6.18
N THR A 23 1.10 -9.89 -5.43
CA THR A 23 2.52 -10.23 -5.36
C THR A 23 2.75 -11.63 -5.88
N ALA A 24 3.96 -11.90 -6.34
CA ALA A 24 4.39 -13.24 -6.78
C ALA A 24 5.80 -13.50 -6.30
N GLY A 25 6.07 -14.76 -5.90
CA GLY A 25 7.41 -15.18 -5.47
C GLY A 25 7.83 -14.63 -4.11
N ILE A 26 6.91 -14.08 -3.33
CA ILE A 26 7.19 -13.58 -1.99
C ILE A 26 6.09 -14.00 -1.03
N GLN A 27 6.50 -14.33 0.19
CA GLN A 27 5.58 -14.61 1.29
C GLN A 27 5.44 -13.34 2.14
N LEU A 28 4.20 -12.87 2.32
CA LEU A 28 3.93 -11.72 3.17
C LEU A 28 3.92 -12.17 4.62
N VAL A 29 4.77 -11.56 5.44
CA VAL A 29 4.97 -11.90 6.84
C VAL A 29 4.67 -10.67 7.68
N ASP A 30 3.93 -10.87 8.78
CA ASP A 30 3.54 -9.80 9.68
C ASP A 30 4.79 -9.04 10.20
N PRO A 31 4.91 -7.74 9.91
CA PRO A 31 6.09 -6.97 10.32
C PRO A 31 6.24 -6.81 11.83
N THR A 32 5.16 -7.05 12.61
CA THR A 32 5.23 -6.95 14.07
C THR A 32 5.77 -8.22 14.71
N THR A 33 5.72 -9.35 14.02
CA THR A 33 6.19 -10.65 14.53
C THR A 33 7.44 -11.15 13.82
N ALA A 34 7.70 -10.69 12.59
CA ALA A 34 8.91 -11.05 11.86
C ALA A 34 10.13 -10.41 12.51
N LYS A 35 11.25 -11.13 12.49
CA LYS A 35 12.53 -10.55 12.91
C LYS A 35 12.94 -9.48 11.90
N GLU A 36 13.50 -8.38 12.37
CA GLU A 36 13.97 -7.26 11.52
C GLU A 36 15.23 -7.62 10.73
N THR A 37 15.35 -8.86 10.29
CA THR A 37 16.46 -9.35 9.49
C THR A 37 15.92 -9.73 8.11
N ALA A 38 16.52 -9.17 7.08
CA ALA A 38 16.13 -9.47 5.71
C ALA A 38 16.22 -10.97 5.44
N LYS A 39 15.17 -11.52 4.83
CA LYS A 39 15.10 -12.91 4.42
C LYS A 39 14.58 -12.98 3.00
N ILE A 40 15.32 -13.64 2.11
CA ILE A 40 14.93 -13.81 0.71
C ILE A 40 13.56 -14.49 0.64
N GLY A 41 12.65 -13.93 -0.12
CA GLY A 41 11.31 -14.48 -0.30
C GLY A 41 10.30 -14.08 0.77
N GLU A 42 10.69 -13.26 1.74
CA GLU A 42 9.78 -12.73 2.77
C GLU A 42 9.75 -11.21 2.77
N GLY A 43 8.59 -10.66 3.10
CA GLY A 43 8.43 -9.21 3.21
C GLY A 43 7.02 -8.82 3.62
N HIS A 44 6.73 -7.52 3.51
CA HIS A 44 5.41 -6.97 3.79
C HIS A 44 5.18 -5.75 2.90
N LEU A 45 3.98 -5.19 2.97
CA LEU A 45 3.61 -4.04 2.17
C LEU A 45 3.66 -2.76 3.00
N HIS A 46 4.18 -1.69 2.39
CA HIS A 46 4.13 -0.34 2.93
C HIS A 46 3.16 0.48 2.09
N TYR A 47 2.10 0.98 2.72
CA TYR A 47 1.16 1.94 2.12
C TYR A 47 1.40 3.30 2.71
N ARG A 48 1.24 4.34 1.90
CA ARG A 48 1.43 5.71 2.36
C ARG A 48 0.48 6.62 1.60
N VAL A 49 -0.22 7.50 2.32
CA VAL A 49 -1.12 8.50 1.75
C VAL A 49 -0.52 9.88 1.99
N ASP A 50 -0.36 10.66 0.91
CA ASP A 50 0.08 12.07 0.95
C ASP A 50 1.37 12.29 1.75
N ASP A 51 2.34 11.37 1.62
CA ASP A 51 3.61 11.42 2.34
C ASP A 51 3.44 11.42 3.88
N GLY A 52 2.29 10.95 4.35
CA GLY A 52 2.03 10.74 5.77
C GLY A 52 2.73 9.50 6.33
N PRO A 53 2.31 9.01 7.50
CA PRO A 53 2.92 7.83 8.11
C PRO A 53 2.82 6.58 7.25
N VAL A 54 3.84 5.73 7.31
CA VAL A 54 3.84 4.45 6.62
C VAL A 54 2.94 3.47 7.36
N ILE A 55 2.08 2.77 6.59
CA ILE A 55 1.27 1.66 7.10
C ILE A 55 1.94 0.37 6.64
N ALA A 56 2.53 -0.36 7.58
CA ALA A 56 3.20 -1.62 7.31
C ALA A 56 2.24 -2.78 7.62
N THR A 57 1.93 -3.61 6.62
CA THR A 57 0.91 -4.64 6.75
C THR A 57 1.10 -5.76 5.73
N THR A 58 0.46 -6.89 5.99
CA THR A 58 0.35 -7.98 5.02
C THR A 58 -0.93 -7.90 4.19
N ALA A 59 -1.79 -6.92 4.46
CA ALA A 59 -3.06 -6.77 3.74
C ALA A 59 -2.82 -6.42 2.27
N THR A 60 -3.38 -7.24 1.38
CA THR A 60 -3.29 -7.05 -0.07
C THR A 60 -4.44 -6.23 -0.63
N LYS A 61 -5.43 -5.92 0.21
CA LYS A 61 -6.52 -5.00 -0.10
C LYS A 61 -6.67 -4.03 1.05
N LEU A 62 -6.58 -2.75 0.76
CA LEU A 62 -6.65 -1.72 1.79
C LEU A 62 -7.52 -0.57 1.29
N SER A 63 -8.44 -0.14 2.15
CA SER A 63 -9.33 0.98 1.88
C SER A 63 -8.99 2.16 2.78
N PHE A 64 -9.03 3.35 2.19
CA PHE A 64 -8.83 4.62 2.88
C PHE A 64 -10.14 5.38 2.87
N HIS A 65 -10.51 5.94 4.02
CA HIS A 65 -11.80 6.61 4.23
C HIS A 65 -11.59 8.06 4.66
N GLU A 66 -12.67 8.85 4.56
CA GLU A 66 -12.66 10.24 5.02
C GLU A 66 -11.58 11.09 4.36
N LEU A 67 -11.31 10.85 3.09
CA LEU A 67 -10.37 11.65 2.33
C LEU A 67 -10.94 13.06 2.10
N SER A 68 -10.14 14.08 2.34
CA SER A 68 -10.55 15.46 2.07
C SER A 68 -10.72 15.70 0.58
N SER A 69 -11.49 16.73 0.21
CA SER A 69 -11.59 17.15 -1.18
C SER A 69 -10.22 17.62 -1.69
N GLY A 70 -9.91 17.31 -2.94
CA GLY A 70 -8.66 17.67 -3.58
C GLY A 70 -7.82 16.49 -3.99
N GLU A 71 -6.59 16.75 -4.37
CA GLU A 71 -5.67 15.73 -4.86
C GLU A 71 -5.04 14.93 -3.72
N HIS A 72 -4.98 13.62 -3.91
CA HIS A 72 -4.31 12.70 -2.99
C HIS A 72 -3.37 11.78 -3.75
N LYS A 73 -2.31 11.33 -3.07
CA LYS A 73 -1.35 10.39 -3.59
C LYS A 73 -1.29 9.18 -2.67
N ILE A 74 -1.44 7.97 -3.25
CA ILE A 74 -1.27 6.72 -2.51
C ILE A 74 -0.07 5.99 -3.12
N SER A 75 0.91 5.66 -2.28
CA SER A 75 2.10 4.92 -2.70
C SER A 75 2.14 3.56 -2.02
N ILE A 76 2.50 2.53 -2.77
CA ILE A 76 2.64 1.17 -2.26
C ILE A 76 4.04 0.67 -2.61
N THR A 77 4.75 0.15 -1.60
CA THR A 77 6.08 -0.42 -1.76
C THR A 77 6.12 -1.79 -1.11
N LEU A 78 6.77 -2.75 -1.77
CA LEU A 78 7.09 -4.03 -1.16
C LEU A 78 8.40 -3.85 -0.37
N ALA A 79 8.38 -4.19 0.90
CA ALA A 79 9.52 -4.04 1.80
C ALA A 79 9.96 -5.40 2.36
N GLY A 80 11.25 -5.54 2.62
CA GLY A 80 11.80 -6.71 3.31
C GLY A 80 11.53 -6.67 4.81
N ASN A 81 11.88 -7.74 5.51
CA ASN A 81 11.71 -7.82 6.97
C ASN A 81 12.49 -6.74 7.72
N ASP A 82 13.52 -6.17 7.09
CA ASP A 82 14.29 -5.05 7.62
C ASP A 82 13.68 -3.67 7.29
N HIS A 83 12.48 -3.64 6.75
CA HIS A 83 11.75 -2.44 6.29
C HIS A 83 12.41 -1.70 5.13
N LYS A 84 13.42 -2.29 4.50
CA LYS A 84 14.03 -1.69 3.30
C LYS A 84 13.23 -2.05 2.06
N PRO A 85 13.08 -1.10 1.11
CA PRO A 85 12.29 -1.36 -0.09
C PRO A 85 12.93 -2.45 -0.95
N LEU A 86 12.09 -3.36 -1.45
CA LEU A 86 12.47 -4.39 -2.41
C LEU A 86 12.05 -4.00 -3.83
N THR A 87 11.14 -3.05 -3.98
CA THR A 87 10.65 -2.56 -5.26
C THR A 87 10.60 -1.04 -5.25
N ASP A 88 10.54 -0.45 -6.45
CA ASP A 88 10.15 0.95 -6.57
C ASP A 88 8.68 1.10 -6.16
N PRO A 89 8.27 2.25 -5.64
CA PRO A 89 6.88 2.46 -5.26
C PRO A 89 5.96 2.50 -6.48
N ILE A 90 4.76 1.94 -6.33
CA ILE A 90 3.66 2.16 -7.26
C ILE A 90 2.83 3.29 -6.69
N THR A 91 2.61 4.33 -7.48
CA THR A 91 1.94 5.55 -7.00
C THR A 91 0.67 5.80 -7.81
N PHE A 92 -0.42 6.06 -7.10
CA PHE A 92 -1.69 6.50 -7.69
C PHE A 92 -1.94 7.95 -7.27
N ILE A 93 -2.34 8.77 -8.21
CA ILE A 93 -2.75 10.15 -7.96
C ILE A 93 -4.24 10.25 -8.32
N MET A 94 -5.05 10.77 -7.40
CA MET A 94 -6.48 10.87 -7.57
C MET A 94 -7.00 12.18 -7.01
N THR A 95 -8.16 12.60 -7.49
CA THR A 95 -8.81 13.82 -7.00
C THR A 95 -10.17 13.48 -6.41
N VAL A 96 -10.38 13.85 -5.14
CA VAL A 96 -11.67 13.74 -4.46
C VAL A 96 -12.47 15.01 -4.78
N PRO A 97 -13.67 14.86 -5.35
CA PRO A 97 -14.50 16.03 -5.70
C PRO A 97 -14.97 16.83 -4.49
#